data_84fb5760b5b531c6e15bda43c429693e
#
_entry.id   84fb5760b5b531c6e15bda43c429693e
#
_cell.length_a   1.000
_cell.length_b   1.000
_cell.length_c   1.000
_cell.angle_alpha   90.00
_cell.angle_beta   90.00
_cell.angle_gamma   90.00
#
_symmetry.space_group_name_H-M   'P 1'
#
loop_
_entity.id
_entity.type
_entity.pdbx_description
1 polymer ?
#
loop_
_entity_poly.entity_id
_entity_poly.type
_entity_poly.pdbx_seq_one_letter_code
_entity_poly.pdbx_strand_id
1 'polypeptide(L)'
;MAHTTPRPLSVTDPELAAIVQAEAERQQHTIELIASENIVSTAVMETQGSLLTNKYAEGYPGKRYYGGCEEVDKAELLAIQRAQALFKTDYAVNVQPHSGSQANMAVYMAAGLQKGDKVLGMSLDHGGHLTHGYKLNFSGLDYTIQSYGVTQGAQVIDYDEVERIATEFQPKMIIAGASNYSRTIDFARFAAIAKKVNAVFFVDMAHIAGLVAAGLHPSPFGHADFVTTTTHKTLRGPRGGMIFARNPDHIKKMNSRVFPGIQGGPLMHVIAAKAVAFGEALKPEFVEYMTRVKASAHAMAEEFKTLGWSVVSNGTDNHLFSLNVMSYGVTGKQAEDLLHEVGITVNKNLIPFDQQPAQQGSGIRIGLPAICSRGFGVAEAVSVARLIDRTLKQKDDAAAKAQVRAEARALCDRFPIY
;
A
#
# COMPACT_ATOMS: atom_id res chain seq x y z
N MET A 1 -42.01 20.07 9.06
CA MET A 1 -40.57 19.80 8.94
C MET A 1 -40.40 18.30 9.02
N ALA A 2 -39.92 17.66 7.95
CA ALA A 2 -39.65 16.23 8.02
C ALA A 2 -38.39 16.05 8.86
N HIS A 3 -38.57 15.67 10.13
CA HIS A 3 -37.44 15.14 10.90
C HIS A 3 -36.96 13.89 10.18
N THR A 4 -35.78 13.94 9.58
CA THR A 4 -35.11 12.76 9.07
C THR A 4 -34.72 11.89 10.28
N THR A 5 -35.65 11.06 10.75
CA THR A 5 -35.28 10.02 11.70
C THR A 5 -34.21 9.16 11.04
N PRO A 6 -33.04 8.95 11.66
CA PRO A 6 -32.01 8.08 11.12
C PRO A 6 -32.63 6.71 10.85
N ARG A 7 -32.66 6.32 9.58
CA ARG A 7 -33.12 4.98 9.16
C ARG A 7 -31.90 4.15 8.77
N PRO A 8 -31.84 2.88 9.14
CA PRO A 8 -30.78 1.98 8.69
C PRO A 8 -30.74 1.90 7.17
N LEU A 9 -29.57 1.60 6.62
CA LEU A 9 -29.38 1.42 5.17
C LEU A 9 -30.37 0.38 4.62
N SER A 10 -30.59 -0.71 5.36
CA SER A 10 -31.54 -1.78 4.99
C SER A 10 -32.99 -1.32 4.79
N VAL A 11 -33.36 -0.19 5.39
CA VAL A 11 -34.69 0.41 5.23
C VAL A 11 -34.70 1.50 4.14
N THR A 12 -33.60 2.24 4.02
CA THR A 12 -33.50 3.37 3.10
C THR A 12 -33.18 2.93 1.67
N ASP A 13 -32.28 1.95 1.55
CA ASP A 13 -31.83 1.36 0.28
C ASP A 13 -31.54 -0.14 0.50
N PRO A 14 -32.56 -0.99 0.40
CA PRO A 14 -32.42 -2.43 0.60
C PRO A 14 -31.50 -3.09 -0.45
N GLU A 15 -31.48 -2.58 -1.68
CA GLU A 15 -30.63 -3.11 -2.76
C GLU A 15 -29.16 -2.91 -2.43
N LEU A 16 -28.76 -1.70 -2.06
CA LEU A 16 -27.38 -1.42 -1.63
C LEU A 16 -27.01 -2.16 -0.35
N ALA A 17 -27.96 -2.26 0.60
CA ALA A 17 -27.72 -3.03 1.82
C ALA A 17 -27.41 -4.50 1.54
N ALA A 18 -28.10 -5.11 0.58
CA ALA A 18 -27.83 -6.49 0.15
C ALA A 18 -26.45 -6.64 -0.49
N ILE A 19 -25.98 -5.67 -1.27
CA ILE A 19 -24.64 -5.66 -1.85
C ILE A 19 -23.57 -5.57 -0.75
N VAL A 20 -23.75 -4.68 0.22
CA VAL A 20 -22.82 -4.53 1.36
C VAL A 20 -22.77 -5.83 2.18
N GLN A 21 -23.92 -6.47 2.42
CA GLN A 21 -23.96 -7.75 3.12
C GLN A 21 -23.26 -8.86 2.33
N ALA A 22 -23.47 -8.93 1.01
CA ALA A 22 -22.81 -9.93 0.16
C ALA A 22 -21.28 -9.74 0.16
N GLU A 23 -20.79 -8.50 0.18
CA GLU A 23 -19.35 -8.22 0.31
C GLU A 23 -18.80 -8.60 1.69
N ALA A 24 -19.57 -8.38 2.77
CA ALA A 24 -19.19 -8.82 4.11
C ALA A 24 -19.06 -10.36 4.17
N GLU A 25 -20.01 -11.09 3.58
CA GLU A 25 -19.96 -12.55 3.46
C GLU A 25 -18.75 -13.02 2.62
N ARG A 26 -18.47 -12.33 1.50
CA ARG A 26 -17.29 -12.63 0.68
C ARG A 26 -16.01 -12.47 1.50
N GLN A 27 -15.83 -11.33 2.16
CA GLN A 27 -14.64 -11.06 2.98
C GLN A 27 -14.50 -12.08 4.12
N GLN A 28 -15.60 -12.41 4.80
CA GLN A 28 -15.59 -13.39 5.88
C GLN A 28 -15.09 -14.77 5.42
N HIS A 29 -15.48 -15.22 4.22
CA HIS A 29 -15.25 -16.58 3.76
C HIS A 29 -14.14 -16.70 2.70
N THR A 30 -13.38 -15.64 2.46
CA THR A 30 -12.27 -15.62 1.49
C THR A 30 -10.94 -15.34 2.21
N ILE A 31 -9.91 -16.06 1.81
CA ILE A 31 -8.52 -15.82 2.23
C ILE A 31 -7.97 -14.68 1.37
N GLU A 32 -7.85 -13.48 1.95
CA GLU A 32 -7.42 -12.27 1.25
C GLU A 32 -5.89 -12.11 1.30
N LEU A 33 -5.23 -12.23 0.15
CA LEU A 33 -3.77 -12.14 0.01
C LEU A 33 -3.31 -11.00 -0.92
N ILE A 34 -4.20 -10.08 -1.28
CA ILE A 34 -3.78 -8.88 -2.02
C ILE A 34 -2.94 -7.99 -1.08
N ALA A 35 -1.67 -7.79 -1.43
CA ALA A 35 -0.68 -7.12 -0.58
C ALA A 35 -1.01 -5.67 -0.22
N SER A 36 -1.90 -5.02 -0.98
CA SER A 36 -2.36 -3.65 -0.78
C SER A 36 -3.69 -3.55 -0.03
N GLU A 37 -4.27 -4.67 0.41
CA GLU A 37 -5.51 -4.72 1.18
C GLU A 37 -5.25 -5.03 2.65
N ASN A 38 -6.19 -4.61 3.49
CA ASN A 38 -6.18 -4.87 4.91
C ASN A 38 -7.59 -4.76 5.49
N ILE A 39 -7.76 -5.24 6.71
CA ILE A 39 -9.01 -5.19 7.45
C ILE A 39 -8.89 -4.10 8.53
N VAL A 40 -9.67 -3.04 8.40
CA VAL A 40 -9.68 -1.93 9.37
C VAL A 40 -10.48 -2.31 10.62
N SER A 41 -10.26 -1.59 11.71
CA SER A 41 -11.08 -1.75 12.92
C SER A 41 -12.49 -1.18 12.75
N THR A 42 -13.43 -1.63 13.58
CA THR A 42 -14.78 -1.05 13.67
C THR A 42 -14.73 0.45 13.98
N ALA A 43 -13.81 0.90 14.83
CA ALA A 43 -13.62 2.32 15.15
C ALA A 43 -13.24 3.18 13.93
N VAL A 44 -12.43 2.65 13.01
CA VAL A 44 -12.14 3.32 11.74
C VAL A 44 -13.39 3.43 10.87
N MET A 45 -14.20 2.36 10.77
CA MET A 45 -15.44 2.37 9.99
C MET A 45 -16.49 3.32 10.59
N GLU A 46 -16.68 3.31 11.90
CA GLU A 46 -17.58 4.23 12.63
C GLU A 46 -17.19 5.68 12.38
N THR A 47 -15.89 5.97 12.42
CA THR A 47 -15.40 7.34 12.18
C THR A 47 -15.66 7.78 10.74
N GLN A 48 -15.48 6.91 9.75
CA GLN A 48 -15.79 7.22 8.36
C GLN A 48 -17.28 7.44 8.11
N GLY A 49 -18.16 6.75 8.83
CA GLY A 49 -19.61 6.93 8.81
C GLY A 49 -20.14 8.06 9.71
N SER A 50 -19.25 8.87 10.30
CA SER A 50 -19.63 9.91 11.26
C SER A 50 -20.18 11.18 10.61
N LEU A 51 -20.74 12.08 11.45
CA LEU A 51 -21.24 13.40 11.05
C LEU A 51 -20.17 14.31 10.43
N LEU A 52 -18.89 13.97 10.55
CA LEU A 52 -17.80 14.72 9.94
C LEU A 52 -17.86 14.71 8.39
N THR A 53 -18.58 13.76 7.80
CA THR A 53 -18.88 13.73 6.35
C THR A 53 -19.64 14.95 5.87
N ASN A 54 -20.40 15.64 6.76
CA ASN A 54 -21.24 16.79 6.41
C ASN A 54 -20.43 18.10 6.35
N LYS A 55 -19.19 18.12 6.87
CA LYS A 55 -18.44 19.36 7.06
C LYS A 55 -17.52 19.69 5.89
N TYR A 56 -17.72 20.85 5.30
CA TYR A 56 -16.83 21.43 4.29
C TYR A 56 -15.74 22.27 4.95
N ALA A 57 -14.45 21.96 4.72
CA ALA A 57 -13.33 22.53 5.48
C ALA A 57 -12.11 22.90 4.61
N GLU A 58 -12.32 23.58 3.48
CA GLU A 58 -11.22 24.07 2.63
C GLU A 58 -10.23 24.92 3.41
N GLY A 59 -8.96 24.78 3.10
CA GLY A 59 -7.85 25.39 3.83
C GLY A 59 -7.25 24.42 4.84
N TYR A 60 -6.67 24.96 5.90
CA TYR A 60 -5.91 24.23 6.92
C TYR A 60 -6.35 24.67 8.32
N PRO A 61 -6.06 23.89 9.39
CA PRO A 61 -6.41 24.27 10.75
C PRO A 61 -6.04 25.71 11.11
N GLY A 62 -6.99 26.45 11.64
CA GLY A 62 -6.85 27.87 11.97
C GLY A 62 -6.83 28.83 10.78
N LYS A 63 -6.91 28.33 9.55
CA LYS A 63 -6.91 29.11 8.28
C LYS A 63 -7.86 28.51 7.27
N ARG A 64 -9.13 28.30 7.68
CA ARG A 64 -10.19 27.76 6.84
C ARG A 64 -10.87 28.88 6.04
N TYR A 65 -11.41 28.50 4.88
CA TYR A 65 -12.25 29.40 4.08
C TYR A 65 -13.69 29.45 4.56
N TYR A 66 -14.10 28.53 5.45
CA TYR A 66 -15.46 28.40 5.97
C TYR A 66 -15.46 28.45 7.50
N GLY A 67 -16.56 28.96 8.10
CA GLY A 67 -16.79 28.90 9.54
C GLY A 67 -17.19 27.54 10.05
N GLY A 68 -17.25 27.37 11.37
CA GLY A 68 -17.67 26.13 12.04
C GLY A 68 -16.68 24.96 11.88
N CYS A 69 -15.38 25.27 11.83
CA CYS A 69 -14.33 24.27 11.62
C CYS A 69 -13.56 23.92 12.91
N GLU A 70 -13.98 24.42 14.05
CA GLU A 70 -13.26 24.30 15.33
C GLU A 70 -13.03 22.83 15.72
N GLU A 71 -14.01 21.98 15.51
CA GLU A 71 -13.91 20.55 15.86
C GLU A 71 -13.14 19.75 14.80
N VAL A 72 -13.34 20.03 13.51
CA VAL A 72 -12.59 19.36 12.44
C VAL A 72 -11.13 19.76 12.44
N ASP A 73 -10.80 20.98 12.88
CA ASP A 73 -9.41 21.42 13.09
C ASP A 73 -8.71 20.53 14.14
N LYS A 74 -9.40 20.23 15.25
CA LYS A 74 -8.87 19.33 16.28
C LYS A 74 -8.61 17.92 15.71
N ALA A 75 -9.53 17.41 14.88
CA ALA A 75 -9.38 16.10 14.26
C ALA A 75 -8.16 16.06 13.30
N GLU A 76 -7.98 17.08 12.47
CA GLU A 76 -6.84 17.15 11.55
C GLU A 76 -5.51 17.33 12.30
N LEU A 77 -5.46 18.20 13.30
CA LEU A 77 -4.28 18.38 14.15
C LEU A 77 -3.90 17.09 14.90
N LEU A 78 -4.90 16.36 15.40
CA LEU A 78 -4.68 15.06 16.05
C LEU A 78 -4.09 14.03 15.08
N ALA A 79 -4.58 13.98 13.83
CA ALA A 79 -4.03 13.09 12.80
C ALA A 79 -2.56 13.45 12.49
N ILE A 80 -2.24 14.73 12.35
CA ILE A 80 -0.88 15.22 12.12
C ILE A 80 0.03 14.85 13.29
N GLN A 81 -0.37 15.14 14.51
CA GLN A 81 0.40 14.83 15.73
C GLN A 81 0.68 13.33 15.86
N ARG A 82 -0.35 12.50 15.64
CA ARG A 82 -0.21 11.04 15.72
C ARG A 82 0.68 10.50 14.60
N ALA A 83 0.62 11.04 13.39
CA ALA A 83 1.50 10.65 12.29
C ALA A 83 2.97 10.95 12.62
N GLN A 84 3.27 12.14 13.16
CA GLN A 84 4.63 12.51 13.60
C GLN A 84 5.14 11.58 14.71
N ALA A 85 4.31 11.32 15.72
CA ALA A 85 4.66 10.42 16.82
C ALA A 85 4.90 8.98 16.33
N LEU A 86 4.04 8.48 15.43
CA LEU A 86 4.11 7.13 14.88
C LEU A 86 5.42 6.86 14.12
N PHE A 87 5.84 7.80 13.30
CA PHE A 87 7.08 7.69 12.53
C PHE A 87 8.30 8.30 13.22
N LYS A 88 8.13 8.80 14.45
CA LYS A 88 9.21 9.42 15.26
C LYS A 88 9.98 10.48 14.47
N THR A 89 9.24 11.40 13.84
CA THR A 89 9.79 12.42 12.95
C THR A 89 9.28 13.81 13.28
N ASP A 90 10.10 14.81 13.01
CA ASP A 90 9.77 16.24 13.06
C ASP A 90 9.35 16.82 11.69
N TYR A 91 9.29 15.98 10.65
CA TYR A 91 8.84 16.41 9.34
C TYR A 91 7.43 17.01 9.44
N ALA A 92 7.19 18.05 8.65
CA ALA A 92 5.84 18.57 8.51
C ALA A 92 4.94 17.56 7.80
N VAL A 93 3.71 17.47 8.24
CA VAL A 93 2.74 16.46 7.75
C VAL A 93 1.54 17.14 7.13
N ASN A 94 1.11 16.62 5.97
CA ASN A 94 -0.19 16.91 5.37
C ASN A 94 -0.99 15.62 5.27
N VAL A 95 -2.13 15.55 5.95
CA VAL A 95 -3.01 14.37 6.01
C VAL A 95 -4.22 14.49 5.08
N GLN A 96 -4.32 15.56 4.27
CA GLN A 96 -5.46 15.81 3.40
C GLN A 96 -5.48 15.01 2.08
N PRO A 97 -4.36 14.47 1.52
CA PRO A 97 -4.45 13.73 0.27
C PRO A 97 -5.49 12.60 0.32
N HIS A 98 -6.38 12.58 -0.71
CA HIS A 98 -7.45 11.59 -0.82
C HIS A 98 -6.91 10.21 -1.20
N SER A 99 -5.73 10.15 -1.82
CA SER A 99 -5.07 8.91 -2.24
C SER A 99 -3.55 9.06 -2.25
N GLY A 100 -2.84 7.92 -2.35
CA GLY A 100 -1.39 7.90 -2.56
C GLY A 100 -0.98 8.57 -3.86
N SER A 101 -1.73 8.38 -4.95
CA SER A 101 -1.44 9.00 -6.24
C SER A 101 -1.51 10.53 -6.18
N GLN A 102 -2.51 11.09 -5.47
CA GLN A 102 -2.61 12.54 -5.26
C GLN A 102 -1.50 13.05 -4.33
N ALA A 103 -1.13 12.30 -3.30
CA ALA A 103 0.01 12.62 -2.45
C ALA A 103 1.30 12.71 -3.27
N ASN A 104 1.55 11.72 -4.14
CA ASN A 104 2.72 11.70 -5.01
C ASN A 104 2.71 12.87 -5.99
N MET A 105 1.58 13.15 -6.66
CA MET A 105 1.44 14.28 -7.56
C MET A 105 1.74 15.62 -6.87
N ALA A 106 1.23 15.81 -5.65
CA ALA A 106 1.50 17.00 -4.86
C ALA A 106 2.99 17.15 -4.53
N VAL A 107 3.72 16.04 -4.28
CA VAL A 107 5.17 16.04 -4.04
C VAL A 107 5.94 16.49 -5.30
N TYR A 108 5.63 15.97 -6.48
CA TYR A 108 6.25 16.42 -7.73
C TYR A 108 6.12 17.95 -7.91
N MET A 109 4.91 18.46 -7.69
CA MET A 109 4.64 19.90 -7.78
C MET A 109 5.31 20.70 -6.66
N ALA A 110 5.36 20.19 -5.43
CA ALA A 110 5.96 20.85 -4.28
C ALA A 110 7.50 20.91 -4.38
N ALA A 111 8.10 19.88 -4.95
CA ALA A 111 9.52 19.82 -5.27
C ALA A 111 9.91 20.82 -6.39
N GLY A 112 8.92 21.45 -7.05
CA GLY A 112 9.15 22.44 -8.08
C GLY A 112 9.46 21.89 -9.47
N LEU A 113 9.12 20.62 -9.71
CA LEU A 113 9.28 20.03 -11.04
C LEU A 113 8.38 20.72 -12.05
N GLN A 114 8.90 20.91 -13.24
CA GLN A 114 8.20 21.45 -14.41
C GLN A 114 8.00 20.33 -15.43
N LYS A 115 7.04 20.51 -16.32
CA LYS A 115 6.80 19.56 -17.43
C LYS A 115 8.09 19.36 -18.25
N GLY A 116 8.43 18.09 -18.51
CA GLY A 116 9.67 17.70 -19.18
C GLY A 116 10.88 17.48 -18.26
N ASP A 117 10.80 17.83 -16.97
CA ASP A 117 11.88 17.58 -16.03
C ASP A 117 12.15 16.08 -15.88
N LYS A 118 13.40 15.75 -15.59
CA LYS A 118 13.88 14.37 -15.51
C LYS A 118 13.61 13.75 -14.14
N VAL A 119 13.02 12.57 -14.12
CA VAL A 119 12.72 11.81 -12.92
C VAL A 119 13.24 10.38 -13.06
N LEU A 120 13.92 9.89 -12.03
CA LEU A 120 14.40 8.50 -11.94
C LEU A 120 13.54 7.75 -10.91
N GLY A 121 12.87 6.68 -11.35
CA GLY A 121 12.01 5.84 -10.51
C GLY A 121 12.21 4.35 -10.78
N MET A 122 11.65 3.50 -9.94
CA MET A 122 11.69 2.05 -10.17
C MET A 122 10.78 1.66 -11.33
N SER A 123 11.27 0.80 -12.24
CA SER A 123 10.47 0.25 -13.33
C SER A 123 9.22 -0.48 -12.80
N LEU A 124 8.08 -0.27 -13.46
CA LEU A 124 6.83 -0.93 -13.12
C LEU A 124 6.96 -2.45 -13.16
N ASP A 125 7.65 -2.98 -14.19
CA ASP A 125 7.86 -4.41 -14.41
C ASP A 125 8.75 -5.04 -13.33
N HIS A 126 9.58 -4.24 -12.66
CA HIS A 126 10.43 -4.67 -11.55
C HIS A 126 9.85 -4.34 -10.17
N GLY A 127 8.61 -3.87 -10.12
CA GLY A 127 7.88 -3.64 -8.87
C GLY A 127 7.59 -2.18 -8.51
N GLY A 128 7.90 -1.21 -9.38
CA GLY A 128 7.57 0.20 -9.19
C GLY A 128 6.06 0.45 -9.09
N HIS A 129 5.68 1.69 -8.77
CA HIS A 129 4.29 2.13 -8.76
C HIS A 129 3.96 2.94 -10.03
N LEU A 130 2.68 2.99 -10.44
CA LEU A 130 2.22 3.77 -11.59
C LEU A 130 2.71 5.23 -11.55
N THR A 131 2.70 5.84 -10.36
CA THR A 131 3.13 7.24 -10.17
C THR A 131 4.65 7.43 -10.13
N HIS A 132 5.44 6.39 -10.39
CA HIS A 132 6.90 6.47 -10.49
C HIS A 132 7.39 6.60 -11.94
N GLY A 133 6.49 6.94 -12.88
CA GLY A 133 6.86 7.20 -14.27
C GLY A 133 6.14 6.34 -15.31
N TYR A 134 5.05 5.64 -14.93
CA TYR A 134 4.30 4.86 -15.93
C TYR A 134 3.69 5.74 -17.01
N LYS A 135 3.89 5.36 -18.27
CA LYS A 135 3.57 6.17 -19.48
C LYS A 135 2.14 6.70 -19.57
N LEU A 136 1.16 6.04 -18.97
CA LEU A 136 -0.24 6.47 -18.96
C LEU A 136 -0.63 7.25 -17.70
N ASN A 137 0.28 7.39 -16.73
CA ASN A 137 0.07 8.14 -15.50
C ASN A 137 0.59 9.57 -15.68
N PHE A 138 0.09 10.54 -14.86
CA PHE A 138 0.59 11.92 -14.89
C PHE A 138 2.13 11.98 -14.86
N SER A 139 2.76 11.09 -14.11
CA SER A 139 4.22 11.05 -13.95
C SER A 139 4.94 10.71 -15.26
N GLY A 140 4.37 9.83 -16.09
CA GLY A 140 4.92 9.51 -17.40
C GLY A 140 4.46 10.43 -18.53
N LEU A 141 3.32 11.13 -18.34
CA LEU A 141 2.79 12.09 -19.33
C LEU A 141 3.50 13.45 -19.27
N ASP A 142 3.85 13.90 -18.08
CA ASP A 142 4.36 15.25 -17.86
C ASP A 142 5.89 15.32 -17.67
N TYR A 143 6.56 14.20 -17.37
CA TYR A 143 7.99 14.19 -17.03
C TYR A 143 8.78 13.26 -17.95
N THR A 144 10.08 13.53 -18.08
CA THR A 144 11.03 12.64 -18.77
C THR A 144 11.51 11.59 -17.81
N ILE A 145 11.15 10.33 -18.07
CA ILE A 145 11.38 9.23 -17.13
C ILE A 145 12.55 8.36 -17.59
N GLN A 146 13.44 8.06 -16.65
CA GLN A 146 14.36 6.93 -16.71
C GLN A 146 14.03 5.99 -15.55
N SER A 147 14.18 4.69 -15.75
CA SER A 147 13.89 3.71 -14.72
C SER A 147 15.14 2.95 -14.28
N TYR A 148 15.21 2.66 -12.98
CA TYR A 148 16.11 1.65 -12.44
C TYR A 148 15.32 0.36 -12.17
N GLY A 149 16.05 -0.74 -12.05
CA GLY A 149 15.43 -2.05 -11.81
C GLY A 149 16.18 -2.87 -10.78
N VAL A 150 16.02 -4.18 -10.89
CA VAL A 150 16.70 -5.18 -10.07
C VAL A 150 17.70 -5.97 -10.92
N THR A 151 18.68 -6.61 -10.29
CA THR A 151 19.64 -7.51 -10.96
C THR A 151 18.93 -8.73 -11.54
N GLN A 152 19.45 -9.28 -12.64
CA GLN A 152 18.86 -10.47 -13.27
C GLN A 152 18.99 -11.73 -12.41
N GLY A 153 20.08 -11.90 -11.70
CA GLY A 153 20.32 -13.11 -10.89
C GLY A 153 19.58 -13.09 -9.56
N ALA A 154 19.93 -12.14 -8.69
CA ALA A 154 19.37 -12.06 -7.33
C ALA A 154 18.02 -11.36 -7.27
N GLN A 155 17.62 -10.64 -8.31
CA GLN A 155 16.38 -9.86 -8.39
C GLN A 155 16.25 -8.85 -7.23
N VAL A 156 17.35 -8.20 -6.87
CA VAL A 156 17.44 -7.13 -5.88
C VAL A 156 17.92 -5.83 -6.53
N ILE A 157 17.58 -4.69 -5.92
CA ILE A 157 18.01 -3.37 -6.40
C ILE A 157 19.56 -3.33 -6.47
N ASP A 158 20.09 -2.97 -7.63
CA ASP A 158 21.50 -2.70 -7.84
C ASP A 158 21.75 -1.20 -7.64
N TYR A 159 22.27 -0.84 -6.48
CA TYR A 159 22.50 0.56 -6.13
C TYR A 159 23.65 1.19 -6.94
N ASP A 160 24.61 0.40 -7.42
CA ASP A 160 25.69 0.90 -8.27
C ASP A 160 25.15 1.24 -9.67
N GLU A 161 24.24 0.43 -10.18
CA GLU A 161 23.50 0.71 -11.41
C GLU A 161 22.57 1.93 -11.27
N VAL A 162 21.88 2.08 -10.13
CA VAL A 162 21.09 3.29 -9.81
C VAL A 162 21.97 4.53 -9.85
N GLU A 163 23.17 4.47 -9.26
CA GLU A 163 24.14 5.59 -9.26
C GLU A 163 24.65 5.90 -10.66
N ARG A 164 24.96 4.88 -11.44
CA ARG A 164 25.39 5.04 -12.84
C ARG A 164 24.30 5.75 -13.66
N ILE A 165 23.07 5.24 -13.61
CA ILE A 165 21.92 5.83 -14.32
C ILE A 165 21.69 7.28 -13.85
N ALA A 166 21.69 7.53 -12.56
CA ALA A 166 21.49 8.88 -12.01
C ALA A 166 22.58 9.85 -12.49
N THR A 167 23.83 9.40 -12.54
CA THR A 167 24.97 10.21 -12.98
C THR A 167 24.89 10.56 -14.48
N GLU A 168 24.47 9.61 -15.33
CA GLU A 168 24.32 9.83 -16.78
C GLU A 168 23.06 10.65 -17.09
N PHE A 169 21.94 10.33 -16.45
CA PHE A 169 20.65 10.93 -16.74
C PHE A 169 20.46 12.31 -16.11
N GLN A 170 21.13 12.61 -14.96
CA GLN A 170 20.99 13.85 -14.20
C GLN A 170 19.53 14.19 -13.88
N PRO A 171 18.82 13.34 -13.11
CA PRO A 171 17.43 13.60 -12.75
C PRO A 171 17.31 14.76 -11.75
N LYS A 172 16.19 15.50 -11.81
CA LYS A 172 15.82 16.47 -10.77
C LYS A 172 15.23 15.81 -9.52
N MET A 173 14.67 14.60 -9.68
CA MET A 173 14.09 13.80 -8.59
C MET A 173 14.46 12.34 -8.75
N ILE A 174 14.82 11.70 -7.63
CA ILE A 174 14.96 10.25 -7.51
C ILE A 174 13.89 9.74 -6.56
N ILE A 175 13.16 8.71 -6.98
CA ILE A 175 12.07 8.09 -6.21
C ILE A 175 12.50 6.70 -5.78
N ALA A 176 12.48 6.45 -4.46
CA ALA A 176 12.57 5.12 -3.89
C ALA A 176 11.22 4.66 -3.35
N GLY A 177 10.96 3.36 -3.43
CA GLY A 177 9.70 2.75 -3.02
C GLY A 177 9.18 1.80 -4.10
N ALA A 178 8.35 0.85 -3.68
CA ALA A 178 7.87 -0.18 -4.59
C ALA A 178 6.49 -0.70 -4.17
N SER A 179 5.72 -1.15 -5.17
CA SER A 179 4.45 -1.88 -4.98
C SER A 179 4.66 -3.38 -4.88
N ASN A 180 5.74 -3.91 -5.46
CA ASN A 180 6.04 -5.32 -5.51
C ASN A 180 7.54 -5.59 -5.42
N TYR A 181 8.14 -5.28 -4.26
CA TYR A 181 9.54 -5.56 -3.96
C TYR A 181 9.64 -6.18 -2.58
N SER A 182 10.15 -7.39 -2.49
CA SER A 182 10.13 -8.19 -1.27
C SER A 182 11.35 -8.01 -0.37
N ARG A 183 12.35 -7.23 -0.78
CA ARG A 183 13.58 -7.04 -0.02
C ARG A 183 13.64 -5.67 0.66
N THR A 184 14.56 -5.54 1.59
CA THR A 184 14.81 -4.27 2.28
C THR A 184 15.35 -3.22 1.31
N ILE A 185 14.86 -1.97 1.44
CA ILE A 185 15.33 -0.83 0.66
C ILE A 185 16.32 -0.03 1.51
N ASP A 186 17.50 0.25 0.96
CA ASP A 186 18.53 1.08 1.59
C ASP A 186 18.33 2.56 1.22
N PHE A 187 17.60 3.29 2.06
CA PHE A 187 17.33 4.71 1.85
C PHE A 187 18.58 5.59 2.00
N ALA A 188 19.58 5.15 2.78
CA ALA A 188 20.82 5.89 2.93
C ALA A 188 21.64 5.89 1.63
N ARG A 189 21.70 4.74 0.93
CA ARG A 189 22.32 4.64 -0.40
C ARG A 189 21.61 5.53 -1.42
N PHE A 190 20.28 5.50 -1.48
CA PHE A 190 19.50 6.38 -2.36
C PHE A 190 19.75 7.86 -2.06
N ALA A 191 19.78 8.26 -0.77
CA ALA A 191 20.05 9.64 -0.37
C ALA A 191 21.45 10.10 -0.80
N ALA A 192 22.47 9.23 -0.68
CA ALA A 192 23.83 9.51 -1.13
C ALA A 192 23.87 9.72 -2.65
N ILE A 193 23.19 8.87 -3.43
CA ILE A 193 23.09 9.00 -4.88
C ILE A 193 22.37 10.29 -5.27
N ALA A 194 21.23 10.59 -4.65
CA ALA A 194 20.48 11.82 -4.92
C ALA A 194 21.30 13.07 -4.64
N LYS A 195 22.04 13.09 -3.52
CA LYS A 195 22.96 14.19 -3.15
C LYS A 195 24.06 14.37 -4.19
N LYS A 196 24.63 13.27 -4.71
CA LYS A 196 25.71 13.30 -5.71
C LYS A 196 25.30 14.01 -7.01
N VAL A 197 24.04 13.85 -7.42
CA VAL A 197 23.49 14.46 -8.65
C VAL A 197 22.61 15.69 -8.38
N ASN A 198 22.59 16.19 -7.15
CA ASN A 198 21.75 17.31 -6.71
C ASN A 198 20.26 17.15 -7.01
N ALA A 199 19.75 15.92 -6.89
CA ALA A 199 18.33 15.58 -7.07
C ALA A 199 17.57 15.65 -5.75
N VAL A 200 16.27 15.99 -5.83
CA VAL A 200 15.33 15.80 -4.71
C VAL A 200 15.18 14.31 -4.45
N PHE A 201 15.34 13.89 -3.21
CA PHE A 201 15.10 12.50 -2.82
C PHE A 201 13.69 12.32 -2.26
N PHE A 202 12.87 11.57 -2.96
CA PHE A 202 11.49 11.28 -2.62
C PHE A 202 11.31 9.78 -2.32
N VAL A 203 10.65 9.46 -1.20
CA VAL A 203 10.32 8.08 -0.82
C VAL A 203 8.81 7.88 -0.78
N ASP A 204 8.31 6.94 -1.55
CA ASP A 204 6.96 6.39 -1.44
C ASP A 204 7.02 5.09 -0.63
N MET A 205 6.70 5.17 0.66
CA MET A 205 6.73 4.01 1.56
C MET A 205 5.36 3.31 1.70
N ALA A 206 4.42 3.55 0.79
CA ALA A 206 3.03 3.12 0.93
C ALA A 206 2.87 1.63 1.29
N HIS A 207 3.64 0.74 0.68
CA HIS A 207 3.56 -0.69 0.98
C HIS A 207 4.18 -1.08 2.32
N ILE A 208 5.26 -0.42 2.71
CA ILE A 208 6.05 -0.79 3.90
C ILE A 208 5.82 0.13 5.11
N ALA A 209 4.89 1.08 5.02
CA ALA A 209 4.69 2.10 6.05
C ALA A 209 4.39 1.51 7.45
N GLY A 210 3.61 0.44 7.52
CA GLY A 210 3.38 -0.27 8.78
C GLY A 210 4.64 -0.91 9.37
N LEU A 211 5.51 -1.46 8.50
CA LEU A 211 6.80 -2.02 8.93
C LEU A 211 7.76 -0.94 9.40
N VAL A 212 7.80 0.22 8.72
CA VAL A 212 8.58 1.39 9.14
C VAL A 212 8.08 1.90 10.49
N ALA A 213 6.77 2.05 10.66
CA ALA A 213 6.16 2.49 11.93
C ALA A 213 6.47 1.54 13.09
N ALA A 214 6.48 0.23 12.83
CA ALA A 214 6.81 -0.81 13.81
C ALA A 214 8.33 -0.99 14.05
N GLY A 215 9.19 -0.29 13.31
CA GLY A 215 10.66 -0.44 13.40
C GLY A 215 11.20 -1.73 12.78
N LEU A 216 10.44 -2.38 11.90
CA LEU A 216 10.78 -3.66 11.25
C LEU A 216 11.34 -3.50 9.84
N HIS A 217 11.45 -2.27 9.35
CA HIS A 217 12.12 -1.87 8.11
C HIS A 217 12.86 -0.56 8.36
N PRO A 218 14.01 -0.30 7.71
CA PRO A 218 14.70 0.99 7.81
C PRO A 218 13.78 2.16 7.52
N SER A 219 13.97 3.26 8.25
CA SER A 219 13.17 4.47 8.12
C SER A 219 13.68 5.36 6.99
N PRO A 220 12.82 5.94 6.13
CA PRO A 220 13.21 6.96 5.18
C PRO A 220 13.43 8.34 5.82
N PHE A 221 12.93 8.56 7.04
CA PHE A 221 13.06 9.81 7.77
C PHE A 221 14.52 10.08 8.16
N GLY A 222 14.94 11.32 8.02
CA GLY A 222 16.35 11.70 8.14
C GLY A 222 17.14 11.60 6.82
N HIS A 223 16.63 10.87 5.83
CA HIS A 223 17.24 10.68 4.50
C HIS A 223 16.52 11.44 3.40
N ALA A 224 15.20 11.26 3.27
CA ALA A 224 14.39 11.80 2.20
C ALA A 224 14.00 13.26 2.41
N ASP A 225 13.85 14.03 1.33
CA ASP A 225 13.29 15.39 1.34
C ASP A 225 11.76 15.35 1.50
N PHE A 226 11.14 14.39 0.82
CA PHE A 226 9.71 14.09 0.93
C PHE A 226 9.48 12.60 1.16
N VAL A 227 8.48 12.29 1.98
CA VAL A 227 8.00 10.92 2.16
C VAL A 227 6.49 10.92 1.95
N THR A 228 5.97 9.97 1.18
CA THR A 228 4.53 9.73 1.08
C THR A 228 4.18 8.33 1.55
N THR A 229 2.93 8.17 1.91
CA THR A 229 2.34 6.85 2.12
C THR A 229 0.85 6.87 1.88
N THR A 230 0.29 5.71 1.58
CA THR A 230 -1.13 5.44 1.75
C THR A 230 -1.40 5.07 3.21
N THR A 231 -2.66 5.19 3.63
CA THR A 231 -3.06 4.89 5.01
C THR A 231 -3.74 3.53 5.17
N HIS A 232 -4.09 2.85 4.07
CA HIS A 232 -4.96 1.67 4.04
C HIS A 232 -4.27 0.33 3.75
N LYS A 233 -2.94 0.30 3.60
CA LYS A 233 -2.18 -0.94 3.35
C LYS A 233 -1.67 -1.53 4.68
N THR A 234 -0.37 -1.62 4.86
CA THR A 234 0.21 -2.12 6.12
C THR A 234 -0.11 -1.25 7.34
N LEU A 235 -0.46 0.04 7.16
CA LEU A 235 -0.92 0.91 8.25
C LEU A 235 -2.35 0.59 8.74
N ARG A 236 -3.11 -0.22 8.02
CA ARG A 236 -4.45 -0.71 8.43
C ARG A 236 -5.45 0.40 8.77
N GLY A 237 -5.40 1.51 8.04
CA GLY A 237 -6.31 2.66 8.20
C GLY A 237 -7.29 2.83 7.05
N PRO A 238 -8.02 3.97 7.02
CA PRO A 238 -8.95 4.28 5.94
C PRO A 238 -8.20 4.50 4.63
N ARG A 239 -8.88 4.36 3.49
CA ARG A 239 -8.31 4.69 2.19
C ARG A 239 -7.99 6.18 2.11
N GLY A 240 -6.73 6.49 1.83
CA GLY A 240 -6.23 7.85 1.77
C GLY A 240 -4.72 7.87 1.59
N GLY A 241 -4.15 9.07 1.56
CA GLY A 241 -2.71 9.31 1.52
C GLY A 241 -2.28 10.38 2.53
N MET A 242 -0.97 10.51 2.73
CA MET A 242 -0.36 11.61 3.47
C MET A 242 1.04 11.89 2.95
N ILE A 243 1.53 13.09 3.25
CA ILE A 243 2.83 13.59 2.81
C ILE A 243 3.59 14.11 4.03
N PHE A 244 4.89 13.84 4.04
CA PHE A 244 5.85 14.40 4.98
C PHE A 244 6.89 15.20 4.20
N ALA A 245 7.24 16.41 4.69
CA ALA A 245 8.27 17.25 4.11
C ALA A 245 9.32 17.59 5.16
N ARG A 246 10.60 17.35 4.83
CA ARG A 246 11.74 17.59 5.74
C ARG A 246 12.01 19.07 5.93
N ASN A 247 12.06 19.82 4.82
CA ASN A 247 12.41 21.23 4.85
C ASN A 247 11.17 22.10 5.17
N PRO A 248 11.20 22.98 6.17
CA PRO A 248 10.12 23.94 6.46
C PRO A 248 9.67 24.77 5.27
N ASP A 249 10.57 25.13 4.35
CA ASP A 249 10.22 25.87 3.14
C ASP A 249 9.36 25.05 2.16
N HIS A 250 9.46 23.75 2.22
CA HIS A 250 8.62 22.85 1.43
C HIS A 250 7.19 22.71 1.97
N ILE A 251 6.95 23.01 3.26
CA ILE A 251 5.63 22.88 3.90
C ILE A 251 4.59 23.77 3.22
N LYS A 252 4.92 25.05 3.00
CA LYS A 252 3.99 26.00 2.35
C LYS A 252 3.69 25.56 0.92
N LYS A 253 4.73 25.13 0.18
CA LYS A 253 4.57 24.61 -1.18
C LYS A 253 3.73 23.34 -1.17
N MET A 254 4.07 22.34 -0.33
CA MET A 254 3.33 21.09 -0.19
C MET A 254 1.85 21.34 0.08
N ASN A 255 1.53 22.16 1.07
CA ASN A 255 0.15 22.47 1.43
C ASN A 255 -0.57 23.17 0.27
N SER A 256 0.06 24.16 -0.38
CA SER A 256 -0.55 24.84 -1.52
C SER A 256 -0.76 23.93 -2.74
N ARG A 257 0.04 22.87 -2.90
CA ARG A 257 -0.12 21.91 -3.99
C ARG A 257 -1.19 20.85 -3.70
N VAL A 258 -1.46 20.55 -2.44
CA VAL A 258 -2.64 19.76 -2.06
C VAL A 258 -3.89 20.63 -2.19
N PHE A 259 -3.98 21.71 -1.44
CA PHE A 259 -5.08 22.66 -1.52
C PHE A 259 -4.55 24.09 -1.69
N PRO A 260 -4.98 24.83 -2.71
CA PRO A 260 -5.99 24.51 -3.74
C PRO A 260 -5.44 23.81 -5.00
N GLY A 261 -4.21 23.29 -4.98
CA GLY A 261 -3.48 22.85 -6.16
C GLY A 261 -4.14 21.70 -6.91
N ILE A 262 -4.49 20.61 -6.23
CA ILE A 262 -5.07 19.39 -6.84
C ILE A 262 -6.35 18.92 -6.15
N GLN A 263 -6.71 19.48 -4.99
CA GLN A 263 -7.91 19.13 -4.23
C GLN A 263 -8.65 20.40 -3.82
N GLY A 264 -9.98 20.27 -3.58
CA GLY A 264 -10.84 21.23 -2.91
C GLY A 264 -11.06 20.82 -1.45
N GLY A 265 -12.33 20.66 -1.04
CA GLY A 265 -12.71 20.29 0.32
C GLY A 265 -12.10 18.97 0.78
N PRO A 266 -11.41 18.94 1.92
CA PRO A 266 -10.83 17.72 2.46
C PRO A 266 -11.93 16.79 3.00
N LEU A 267 -11.67 15.48 3.01
CA LEU A 267 -12.57 14.47 3.52
C LEU A 267 -12.38 14.34 5.04
N MET A 268 -13.09 15.18 5.82
CA MET A 268 -12.84 15.27 7.26
C MET A 268 -13.15 13.98 8.03
N HIS A 269 -14.13 13.19 7.60
CA HIS A 269 -14.41 11.86 8.13
C HIS A 269 -13.27 10.87 7.87
N VAL A 270 -12.60 10.96 6.72
CA VAL A 270 -11.42 10.13 6.43
C VAL A 270 -10.20 10.60 7.22
N ILE A 271 -9.99 11.91 7.35
CA ILE A 271 -8.89 12.47 8.17
C ILE A 271 -9.03 12.05 9.63
N ALA A 272 -10.23 12.13 10.18
CA ALA A 272 -10.50 11.65 11.55
C ALA A 272 -10.26 10.12 11.67
N ALA A 273 -10.66 9.34 10.67
CA ALA A 273 -10.37 7.91 10.64
C ALA A 273 -8.87 7.59 10.52
N LYS A 274 -8.09 8.44 9.83
CA LYS A 274 -6.62 8.36 9.87
C LYS A 274 -6.09 8.57 11.29
N ALA A 275 -6.63 9.55 12.03
CA ALA A 275 -6.25 9.78 13.42
C ALA A 275 -6.54 8.56 14.31
N VAL A 276 -7.68 7.87 14.11
CA VAL A 276 -7.98 6.61 14.81
C VAL A 276 -6.94 5.56 14.49
N ALA A 277 -6.69 5.28 13.22
CA ALA A 277 -5.75 4.25 12.78
C ALA A 277 -4.32 4.52 13.28
N PHE A 278 -3.86 5.78 13.27
CA PHE A 278 -2.54 6.14 13.81
C PHE A 278 -2.49 5.95 15.33
N GLY A 279 -3.60 6.24 16.05
CA GLY A 279 -3.73 5.97 17.47
C GLY A 279 -3.66 4.48 17.79
N GLU A 280 -4.22 3.61 16.95
CA GLU A 280 -4.09 2.16 17.06
C GLU A 280 -2.65 1.71 16.75
N ALA A 281 -2.04 2.29 15.71
CA ALA A 281 -0.67 1.94 15.29
C ALA A 281 0.42 2.39 16.29
N LEU A 282 0.12 3.33 17.17
CA LEU A 282 1.00 3.74 18.28
C LEU A 282 1.04 2.74 19.44
N LYS A 283 0.11 1.78 19.48
CA LYS A 283 0.02 0.80 20.56
C LYS A 283 0.99 -0.37 20.33
N PRO A 284 1.47 -1.04 21.39
CA PRO A 284 2.36 -2.22 21.29
C PRO A 284 1.78 -3.34 20.41
N GLU A 285 0.47 -3.55 20.44
CA GLU A 285 -0.22 -4.59 19.69
C GLU A 285 -0.05 -4.43 18.17
N PHE A 286 0.21 -3.22 17.70
CA PHE A 286 0.52 -2.99 16.29
C PHE A 286 1.91 -3.50 15.91
N VAL A 287 2.89 -3.39 16.79
CA VAL A 287 4.24 -3.96 16.59
C VAL A 287 4.15 -5.49 16.56
N GLU A 288 3.37 -6.08 17.45
CA GLU A 288 3.11 -7.53 17.48
C GLU A 288 2.44 -7.99 16.18
N TYR A 289 1.42 -7.25 15.73
CA TYR A 289 0.75 -7.50 14.46
C TYR A 289 1.72 -7.47 13.27
N MET A 290 2.53 -6.42 13.14
CA MET A 290 3.49 -6.30 12.04
C MET A 290 4.61 -7.34 12.11
N THR A 291 5.03 -7.74 13.31
CA THR A 291 5.97 -8.85 13.51
C THR A 291 5.37 -10.17 13.03
N ARG A 292 4.10 -10.44 13.36
CA ARG A 292 3.37 -11.61 12.86
C ARG A 292 3.23 -11.58 11.33
N VAL A 293 2.90 -10.43 10.74
CA VAL A 293 2.84 -10.26 9.28
C VAL A 293 4.16 -10.64 8.62
N LYS A 294 5.28 -10.10 9.12
CA LYS A 294 6.61 -10.36 8.57
C LYS A 294 7.03 -11.82 8.73
N ALA A 295 6.80 -12.41 9.90
CA ALA A 295 7.11 -13.81 10.18
C ALA A 295 6.27 -14.75 9.30
N SER A 296 4.99 -14.48 9.15
CA SER A 296 4.08 -15.27 8.32
C SER A 296 4.44 -15.18 6.84
N ALA A 297 4.82 -13.98 6.34
CA ALA A 297 5.29 -13.80 4.97
C ALA A 297 6.57 -14.60 4.69
N HIS A 298 7.53 -14.52 5.60
CA HIS A 298 8.77 -15.29 5.50
C HIS A 298 8.51 -16.80 5.49
N ALA A 299 7.74 -17.30 6.46
CA ALA A 299 7.44 -18.73 6.56
C ALA A 299 6.66 -19.26 5.34
N MET A 300 5.71 -18.48 4.83
CA MET A 300 4.97 -18.83 3.63
C MET A 300 5.86 -18.89 2.38
N ALA A 301 6.78 -17.95 2.23
CA ALA A 301 7.75 -17.95 1.14
C ALA A 301 8.72 -19.16 1.21
N GLU A 302 9.19 -19.51 2.41
CA GLU A 302 10.05 -20.70 2.62
C GLU A 302 9.29 -21.99 2.35
N GLU A 303 8.02 -22.09 2.74
CA GLU A 303 7.17 -23.25 2.41
C GLU A 303 7.03 -23.41 0.89
N PHE A 304 6.79 -22.34 0.15
CA PHE A 304 6.75 -22.41 -1.31
C PHE A 304 8.06 -22.90 -1.93
N LYS A 305 9.20 -22.49 -1.40
CA LYS A 305 10.51 -23.00 -1.84
C LYS A 305 10.65 -24.49 -1.58
N THR A 306 10.22 -24.96 -0.40
CA THR A 306 10.19 -26.38 -0.04
C THR A 306 9.29 -27.19 -0.97
N LEU A 307 8.17 -26.60 -1.41
CA LEU A 307 7.23 -27.21 -2.36
C LEU A 307 7.72 -27.15 -3.84
N GLY A 308 8.91 -26.56 -4.08
CA GLY A 308 9.56 -26.49 -5.38
C GLY A 308 9.20 -25.25 -6.21
N TRP A 309 8.58 -24.23 -5.61
CA TRP A 309 8.23 -22.99 -6.31
C TRP A 309 9.40 -21.99 -6.36
N SER A 310 9.47 -21.25 -7.44
CA SER A 310 10.40 -20.12 -7.59
C SER A 310 9.79 -18.85 -6.96
N VAL A 311 10.38 -18.42 -5.84
CA VAL A 311 10.04 -17.17 -5.15
C VAL A 311 10.94 -16.06 -5.70
N VAL A 312 10.35 -14.97 -6.18
CA VAL A 312 11.08 -13.80 -6.69
C VAL A 312 12.02 -13.28 -5.60
N SER A 313 13.26 -12.92 -6.00
CA SER A 313 14.35 -12.53 -5.09
C SER A 313 14.68 -13.54 -3.98
N ASN A 314 14.31 -14.81 -4.19
CA ASN A 314 14.58 -15.93 -3.28
C ASN A 314 14.05 -15.72 -1.86
N GLY A 315 12.90 -15.01 -1.70
CA GLY A 315 12.23 -14.85 -0.39
C GLY A 315 11.76 -13.43 -0.10
N THR A 316 11.49 -13.13 1.18
CA THR A 316 11.01 -11.81 1.59
C THR A 316 11.58 -11.36 2.93
N ASP A 317 11.80 -10.04 3.05
CA ASP A 317 12.17 -9.32 4.28
C ASP A 317 11.00 -8.50 4.83
N ASN A 318 9.83 -8.51 4.13
CA ASN A 318 8.70 -7.66 4.46
C ASN A 318 7.35 -8.42 4.47
N HIS A 319 6.25 -7.80 4.07
CA HIS A 319 4.87 -8.30 4.17
C HIS A 319 4.37 -9.02 2.93
N LEU A 320 5.15 -9.04 1.84
CA LEU A 320 4.75 -9.58 0.55
C LEU A 320 5.89 -10.34 -0.12
N PHE A 321 5.54 -11.15 -1.11
CA PHE A 321 6.47 -11.74 -2.09
C PHE A 321 5.70 -12.09 -3.36
N SER A 322 6.43 -12.44 -4.43
CA SER A 322 5.83 -12.93 -5.68
C SER A 322 6.34 -14.33 -6.01
N LEU A 323 5.46 -15.12 -6.58
CA LEU A 323 5.76 -16.45 -7.11
C LEU A 323 5.80 -16.40 -8.64
N ASN A 324 6.79 -17.04 -9.24
CA ASN A 324 6.74 -17.39 -10.65
C ASN A 324 5.89 -18.67 -10.82
N VAL A 325 4.75 -18.56 -11.52
CA VAL A 325 3.81 -19.68 -11.70
C VAL A 325 3.95 -20.38 -13.06
N MET A 326 4.77 -19.83 -13.96
CA MET A 326 4.97 -20.41 -15.31
C MET A 326 5.55 -21.82 -15.31
N SER A 327 6.38 -22.15 -14.32
CA SER A 327 6.97 -23.48 -14.18
C SER A 327 5.94 -24.60 -13.99
N TYR A 328 4.71 -24.25 -13.62
CA TYR A 328 3.59 -25.19 -13.46
C TYR A 328 2.54 -25.09 -14.59
N GLY A 329 2.92 -24.46 -15.70
CA GLY A 329 2.11 -24.38 -16.90
C GLY A 329 0.85 -23.53 -16.78
N VAL A 330 0.91 -22.48 -15.96
CA VAL A 330 -0.15 -21.46 -15.83
C VAL A 330 0.44 -20.06 -15.88
N THR A 331 -0.30 -19.10 -16.47
CA THR A 331 0.03 -17.67 -16.37
C THR A 331 -0.44 -17.12 -15.03
N GLY A 332 0.05 -15.93 -14.66
CA GLY A 332 -0.44 -15.22 -13.47
C GLY A 332 -1.94 -15.02 -13.47
N LYS A 333 -2.53 -14.72 -14.65
CA LYS A 333 -3.98 -14.56 -14.79
C LYS A 333 -4.73 -15.87 -14.55
N GLN A 334 -4.25 -16.97 -15.10
CA GLN A 334 -4.85 -18.28 -14.87
C GLN A 334 -4.73 -18.72 -13.40
N ALA A 335 -3.59 -18.44 -12.76
CA ALA A 335 -3.42 -18.74 -11.34
C ALA A 335 -4.36 -17.88 -10.46
N GLU A 336 -4.51 -16.58 -10.76
CA GLU A 336 -5.47 -15.70 -10.12
C GLU A 336 -6.90 -16.26 -10.19
N ASP A 337 -7.35 -16.70 -11.38
CA ASP A 337 -8.70 -17.24 -11.59
C ASP A 337 -8.90 -18.56 -10.84
N LEU A 338 -7.95 -19.50 -10.94
CA LEU A 338 -8.01 -20.79 -10.25
C LEU A 338 -8.08 -20.63 -8.72
N LEU A 339 -7.31 -19.71 -8.17
CA LEU A 339 -7.32 -19.44 -6.73
C LEU A 339 -8.60 -18.74 -6.29
N HIS A 340 -9.14 -17.84 -7.11
CA HIS A 340 -10.44 -17.22 -6.86
C HIS A 340 -11.58 -18.27 -6.79
N GLU A 341 -11.56 -19.28 -7.65
CA GLU A 341 -12.53 -20.38 -7.62
C GLU A 341 -12.57 -21.12 -6.28
N VAL A 342 -11.46 -21.19 -5.57
CA VAL A 342 -11.35 -21.90 -4.29
C VAL A 342 -11.41 -20.98 -3.06
N GLY A 343 -11.73 -19.70 -3.26
CA GLY A 343 -11.88 -18.74 -2.16
C GLY A 343 -10.54 -18.18 -1.65
N ILE A 344 -9.52 -18.11 -2.50
CA ILE A 344 -8.22 -17.48 -2.20
C ILE A 344 -8.02 -16.34 -3.18
N THR A 345 -7.90 -15.11 -2.67
CA THR A 345 -7.74 -13.90 -3.48
C THR A 345 -6.28 -13.46 -3.54
N VAL A 346 -5.72 -13.44 -4.75
CA VAL A 346 -4.40 -12.88 -5.08
C VAL A 346 -4.53 -11.94 -6.27
N ASN A 347 -3.47 -11.25 -6.66
CA ASN A 347 -3.43 -10.59 -7.96
C ASN A 347 -2.31 -11.16 -8.84
N LYS A 348 -2.62 -11.32 -10.14
CA LYS A 348 -1.58 -11.51 -11.15
C LYS A 348 -0.59 -10.36 -11.11
N ASN A 349 0.67 -10.63 -11.37
CA ASN A 349 1.73 -9.64 -11.38
C ASN A 349 2.81 -10.00 -12.39
N LEU A 350 3.39 -8.98 -13.02
CA LEU A 350 4.66 -9.17 -13.72
C LEU A 350 5.75 -9.50 -12.70
N ILE A 351 6.65 -10.37 -13.08
CA ILE A 351 7.89 -10.61 -12.34
C ILE A 351 9.06 -9.91 -13.06
N PRO A 352 10.18 -9.61 -12.39
CA PRO A 352 11.32 -9.02 -13.05
C PRO A 352 11.75 -9.81 -14.29
N PHE A 353 11.98 -9.11 -15.40
CA PHE A 353 12.33 -9.68 -16.72
C PHE A 353 11.25 -10.56 -17.35
N ASP A 354 9.99 -10.30 -17.01
CA ASP A 354 8.82 -11.05 -17.50
C ASP A 354 8.75 -11.02 -19.03
N GLN A 355 8.45 -12.19 -19.63
CA GLN A 355 8.24 -12.33 -21.07
C GLN A 355 6.74 -12.31 -21.44
N GLN A 356 5.86 -12.31 -20.43
CA GLN A 356 4.40 -12.28 -20.65
C GLN A 356 3.92 -10.81 -20.72
N PRO A 357 2.86 -10.53 -21.49
CA PRO A 357 2.21 -9.22 -21.46
C PRO A 357 1.58 -8.98 -20.08
N ALA A 358 1.46 -7.70 -19.68
CA ALA A 358 0.96 -7.29 -18.36
C ALA A 358 -0.43 -7.85 -18.01
N GLN A 359 -1.28 -8.13 -19.02
CA GLN A 359 -2.60 -8.72 -18.83
C GLN A 359 -2.55 -10.19 -18.40
N GLN A 360 -1.44 -10.88 -18.68
CA GLN A 360 -1.22 -12.29 -18.31
C GLN A 360 -0.32 -12.40 -17.08
N GLY A 361 0.88 -11.80 -17.15
CA GLY A 361 1.93 -11.93 -16.15
C GLY A 361 2.44 -13.35 -15.97
N SER A 362 3.66 -13.48 -15.51
CA SER A 362 4.26 -14.79 -15.16
C SER A 362 4.16 -15.11 -13.68
N GLY A 363 3.65 -14.20 -12.87
CA GLY A 363 3.59 -14.33 -11.42
C GLY A 363 2.25 -13.99 -10.78
N ILE A 364 2.16 -14.36 -9.53
CA ILE A 364 1.15 -13.85 -8.59
C ILE A 364 1.86 -13.15 -7.43
N ARG A 365 1.29 -12.03 -6.96
CA ARG A 365 1.76 -11.35 -5.75
C ARG A 365 0.93 -11.79 -4.56
N ILE A 366 1.60 -12.10 -3.45
CA ILE A 366 1.01 -12.58 -2.20
C ILE A 366 1.43 -11.62 -1.08
N GLY A 367 0.45 -11.15 -0.31
CA GLY A 367 0.66 -10.31 0.87
C GLY A 367 -0.11 -10.80 2.07
N LEU A 368 0.44 -10.61 3.27
CA LEU A 368 -0.08 -11.22 4.50
C LEU A 368 -0.85 -10.25 5.44
N PRO A 369 -0.91 -8.91 5.20
CA PRO A 369 -1.52 -8.00 6.16
C PRO A 369 -2.98 -8.34 6.50
N ALA A 370 -3.82 -8.60 5.50
CA ALA A 370 -5.25 -8.85 5.70
C ALA A 370 -5.52 -10.12 6.52
N ILE A 371 -4.88 -11.24 6.17
CA ILE A 371 -5.07 -12.49 6.93
C ILE A 371 -4.48 -12.41 8.34
N CYS A 372 -3.39 -11.69 8.54
CA CYS A 372 -2.84 -11.48 9.89
C CYS A 372 -3.72 -10.52 10.72
N SER A 373 -4.44 -9.58 10.10
CA SER A 373 -5.42 -8.73 10.79
C SER A 373 -6.58 -9.52 11.35
N ARG A 374 -7.03 -10.56 10.64
CA ARG A 374 -8.08 -11.47 11.13
C ARG A 374 -7.57 -12.54 12.10
N GLY A 375 -6.27 -12.59 12.40
CA GLY A 375 -5.70 -13.46 13.42
C GLY A 375 -4.86 -14.63 12.92
N PHE A 376 -4.67 -14.80 11.61
CA PHE A 376 -3.78 -15.83 11.08
C PHE A 376 -2.34 -15.59 11.58
N GLY A 377 -1.65 -16.68 11.86
CA GLY A 377 -0.24 -16.72 12.21
C GLY A 377 0.58 -17.52 11.19
N VAL A 378 1.78 -17.90 11.62
CA VAL A 378 2.72 -18.66 10.78
C VAL A 378 2.14 -20.02 10.35
N ALA A 379 1.48 -20.74 11.25
CA ALA A 379 0.91 -22.06 10.95
C ALA A 379 -0.18 -21.98 9.88
N GLU A 380 -1.08 -20.99 9.98
CA GLU A 380 -2.12 -20.76 9.00
C GLU A 380 -1.54 -20.31 7.66
N ALA A 381 -0.52 -19.43 7.66
CA ALA A 381 0.16 -18.99 6.45
C ALA A 381 0.81 -20.16 5.69
N VAL A 382 1.48 -21.07 6.39
CA VAL A 382 2.02 -22.33 5.80
C VAL A 382 0.91 -23.20 5.27
N SER A 383 -0.21 -23.34 5.99
CA SER A 383 -1.38 -24.10 5.50
C SER A 383 -1.95 -23.52 4.22
N VAL A 384 -2.06 -22.19 4.14
CA VAL A 384 -2.52 -21.47 2.93
C VAL A 384 -1.56 -21.69 1.75
N ALA A 385 -0.23 -21.70 1.97
CA ALA A 385 0.73 -22.04 0.93
C ALA A 385 0.46 -23.42 0.32
N ARG A 386 0.16 -24.41 1.16
CA ARG A 386 -0.18 -25.78 0.72
C ARG A 386 -1.51 -25.84 -0.04
N LEU A 387 -2.51 -25.05 0.36
CA LEU A 387 -3.77 -24.94 -0.38
C LEU A 387 -3.54 -24.35 -1.78
N ILE A 388 -2.73 -23.30 -1.90
CA ILE A 388 -2.35 -22.69 -3.19
C ILE A 388 -1.59 -23.70 -4.04
N ASP A 389 -0.59 -24.37 -3.48
CA ASP A 389 0.20 -25.41 -4.17
C ASP A 389 -0.70 -26.50 -4.75
N ARG A 390 -1.60 -27.05 -3.93
CA ARG A 390 -2.53 -28.10 -4.34
C ARG A 390 -3.48 -27.61 -5.44
N THR A 391 -4.02 -26.40 -5.33
CA THR A 391 -4.90 -25.82 -6.34
C THR A 391 -4.23 -25.70 -7.70
N LEU A 392 -3.00 -25.17 -7.73
CA LEU A 392 -2.30 -24.91 -8.98
C LEU A 392 -1.72 -26.19 -9.61
N LYS A 393 -1.29 -27.16 -8.81
CA LYS A 393 -0.81 -28.48 -9.29
C LYS A 393 -1.94 -29.38 -9.76
N GLN A 394 -3.12 -29.27 -9.16
CA GLN A 394 -4.30 -30.10 -9.46
C GLN A 394 -5.42 -29.26 -10.14
N LYS A 395 -5.01 -28.31 -10.98
CA LYS A 395 -5.90 -27.31 -11.60
C LYS A 395 -7.10 -27.87 -12.34
N ASP A 396 -6.97 -29.07 -12.92
CA ASP A 396 -8.00 -29.73 -13.72
C ASP A 396 -8.86 -30.73 -12.89
N ASP A 397 -8.52 -30.92 -11.60
CA ASP A 397 -9.28 -31.80 -10.70
C ASP A 397 -10.34 -31.02 -9.91
N ALA A 398 -11.60 -31.17 -10.33
CA ALA A 398 -12.74 -30.53 -9.69
C ALA A 398 -12.96 -30.98 -8.23
N ALA A 399 -12.67 -32.25 -7.90
CA ALA A 399 -12.83 -32.76 -6.55
C ALA A 399 -11.76 -32.18 -5.61
N ALA A 400 -10.51 -32.12 -6.07
CA ALA A 400 -9.43 -31.46 -5.33
C ALA A 400 -9.73 -29.96 -5.08
N LYS A 401 -10.22 -29.21 -6.08
CA LYS A 401 -10.64 -27.81 -5.91
C LYS A 401 -11.78 -27.66 -4.92
N ALA A 402 -12.79 -28.55 -4.95
CA ALA A 402 -13.90 -28.53 -4.00
C ALA A 402 -13.41 -28.75 -2.55
N GLN A 403 -12.46 -29.68 -2.36
CA GLN A 403 -11.85 -29.92 -1.05
C GLN A 403 -11.04 -28.71 -0.57
N VAL A 404 -10.21 -28.10 -1.44
CA VAL A 404 -9.46 -26.89 -1.09
C VAL A 404 -10.40 -25.75 -0.69
N ARG A 405 -11.49 -25.54 -1.42
CA ARG A 405 -12.50 -24.53 -1.08
C ARG A 405 -13.09 -24.77 0.30
N ALA A 406 -13.43 -26.01 0.64
CA ALA A 406 -13.96 -26.37 1.96
C ALA A 406 -12.94 -26.09 3.07
N GLU A 407 -11.68 -26.44 2.87
CA GLU A 407 -10.59 -26.21 3.83
C GLU A 407 -10.28 -24.70 3.98
N ALA A 408 -10.26 -23.92 2.89
CA ALA A 408 -10.09 -22.47 2.92
C ALA A 408 -11.22 -21.81 3.72
N ARG A 409 -12.47 -22.22 3.48
CA ARG A 409 -13.62 -21.73 4.24
C ARG A 409 -13.52 -22.09 5.72
N ALA A 410 -13.18 -23.32 6.06
CA ALA A 410 -13.02 -23.77 7.44
C ALA A 410 -11.91 -23.00 8.19
N LEU A 411 -10.83 -22.62 7.50
CA LEU A 411 -9.82 -21.70 8.05
C LEU A 411 -10.44 -20.34 8.35
N CYS A 412 -11.19 -19.77 7.41
CA CYS A 412 -11.84 -18.47 7.59
C CYS A 412 -12.84 -18.47 8.74
N ASP A 413 -13.61 -19.55 8.93
CA ASP A 413 -14.60 -19.68 10.00
C ASP A 413 -13.98 -19.72 11.40
N ARG A 414 -12.74 -20.20 11.52
CA ARG A 414 -11.97 -20.18 12.79
C ARG A 414 -11.49 -18.79 13.18
N PHE A 415 -11.43 -17.86 12.25
CA PHE A 415 -10.89 -16.50 12.43
C PHE A 415 -11.87 -15.49 11.85
N PRO A 416 -12.98 -15.21 12.54
CA PRO A 416 -13.96 -14.21 12.08
C PRO A 416 -13.33 -12.82 12.01
N ILE A 417 -13.79 -12.00 11.04
CA ILE A 417 -13.24 -10.65 10.83
C ILE A 417 -13.78 -9.68 11.89
N TYR A 418 -15.08 -9.70 12.15
CA TYR A 418 -15.81 -8.84 13.10
C TYR A 418 -16.74 -9.64 13.98
#